data_b9dcdba3694d48124c0749847ad2e1f4
#
_entry.id   b9dcdba3694d48124c0749847ad2e1f4
#
_cell.length_a   1.000
_cell.length_b   1.000
_cell.length_c   1.000
_cell.angle_alpha   90.00
_cell.angle_beta   90.00
_cell.angle_gamma   90.00
#
_symmetry.space_group_name_H-M   'P 1'
#
loop_
_entity.id
_entity.type
_entity.pdbx_description
1 polymer ?
#
loop_
_entity_poly.entity_id
_entity_poly.type
_entity_poly.pdbx_seq_one_letter_code
_entity_poly.pdbx_strand_id
1 'polypeptide(L)'
;MLDVHPPHQPAHTWRDFFIHIATICIGLLIAIGLEQSVEALHHRHQRHQLEADLRTEGLRNINIALQNILVSENRRDLDAAQFAELLRAAQQHRTPASLILARNSEAYRYVKPAYAVWTVAQQSGTLDLLPRADAQRYVRVYSLVQMAVDRLEPSNASYQKATSVMLPAVADTTSAQAFVRQVNQRQYDLSLVNPAELQDIRATVGDDMAISEQNINMNVFLYGIEWAVLHGSTSDEQNIRTIYDAQSTYWQGGTDALLAKFPPPSESSPSPAPATDTAH
;
A
#
# COMPACT_ATOMS: atom_id res chain seq x y z
N MET A 1 54.75 -27.09 -24.65
CA MET A 1 54.46 -28.43 -24.11
C MET A 1 55.02 -28.47 -22.71
N LEU A 2 54.17 -28.42 -21.70
CA LEU A 2 54.57 -28.62 -20.31
C LEU A 2 54.63 -30.11 -20.07
N ASP A 3 55.81 -30.60 -19.85
CA ASP A 3 56.14 -32.01 -19.60
C ASP A 3 55.75 -32.32 -18.14
N VAL A 4 54.54 -32.82 -17.94
CA VAL A 4 54.04 -33.22 -16.60
C VAL A 4 54.59 -34.63 -16.35
N HIS A 5 55.77 -34.69 -15.73
CA HIS A 5 56.30 -35.95 -15.22
C HIS A 5 55.44 -36.38 -13.99
N PRO A 6 54.84 -37.57 -14.01
CA PRO A 6 54.19 -38.10 -12.84
C PRO A 6 55.22 -38.34 -11.74
N PRO A 7 54.92 -38.04 -10.49
CA PRO A 7 55.83 -38.27 -9.37
C PRO A 7 56.07 -39.80 -9.22
N HIS A 8 57.27 -40.25 -9.48
CA HIS A 8 57.66 -41.64 -9.41
C HIS A 8 58.09 -42.13 -8.03
N GLN A 9 57.40 -41.67 -6.97
CA GLN A 9 57.59 -42.31 -5.67
C GLN A 9 56.26 -42.86 -5.16
N PRO A 10 56.08 -44.19 -5.16
CA PRO A 10 54.97 -44.81 -4.48
C PRO A 10 55.07 -44.50 -2.98
N ALA A 11 53.93 -44.16 -2.35
CA ALA A 11 53.85 -43.94 -0.92
C ALA A 11 54.41 -45.19 -0.18
N HIS A 12 55.64 -45.08 0.31
CA HIS A 12 56.34 -46.23 0.84
C HIS A 12 55.95 -46.61 2.25
N THR A 13 55.10 -45.79 2.94
CA THR A 13 54.62 -46.09 4.27
C THR A 13 53.14 -45.74 4.43
N TRP A 14 52.42 -46.50 5.25
CA TRP A 14 51.06 -46.19 5.66
C TRP A 14 50.91 -44.75 6.18
N ARG A 15 51.97 -44.23 6.77
CA ARG A 15 52.03 -42.87 7.29
C ARG A 15 51.92 -41.82 6.17
N ASP A 16 52.62 -42.01 5.07
CA ASP A 16 52.59 -41.09 3.92
C ASP A 16 51.21 -41.09 3.27
N PHE A 17 50.57 -42.26 3.18
CA PHE A 17 49.21 -42.41 2.66
C PHE A 17 48.22 -41.61 3.53
N PHE A 18 48.29 -41.73 4.88
CA PHE A 18 47.41 -40.96 5.73
C PHE A 18 47.68 -39.47 5.70
N ILE A 19 48.93 -39.00 5.54
CA ILE A 19 49.25 -37.59 5.40
C ILE A 19 48.63 -37.04 4.13
N HIS A 20 48.71 -37.77 3.02
CA HIS A 20 48.10 -37.34 1.74
C HIS A 20 46.57 -37.25 1.86
N ILE A 21 45.92 -38.23 2.42
CA ILE A 21 44.47 -38.19 2.67
C ILE A 21 44.10 -37.01 3.58
N ALA A 22 44.82 -36.84 4.66
CA ALA A 22 44.58 -35.74 5.60
C ALA A 22 44.73 -34.37 4.89
N THR A 23 45.77 -34.21 4.04
CA THR A 23 45.96 -32.97 3.28
C THR A 23 44.82 -32.70 2.30
N ILE A 24 44.34 -33.74 1.59
CA ILE A 24 43.18 -33.61 0.70
C ILE A 24 41.92 -33.27 1.46
N CYS A 25 41.66 -33.95 2.60
CA CYS A 25 40.49 -33.66 3.44
C CYS A 25 40.50 -32.23 4.00
N ILE A 26 41.66 -31.77 4.48
CA ILE A 26 41.81 -30.39 4.98
C ILE A 26 41.58 -29.38 3.84
N GLY A 27 42.18 -29.63 2.67
CA GLY A 27 41.96 -28.78 1.51
C GLY A 27 40.48 -28.69 1.10
N LEU A 28 39.79 -29.81 1.07
CA LEU A 28 38.37 -29.90 0.78
C LEU A 28 37.52 -29.16 1.84
N LEU A 29 37.81 -29.34 3.13
CA LEU A 29 37.12 -28.65 4.21
C LEU A 29 37.30 -27.13 4.16
N ILE A 30 38.52 -26.67 3.82
CA ILE A 30 38.77 -25.22 3.63
C ILE A 30 37.98 -24.70 2.42
N ALA A 31 37.97 -25.42 1.31
CA ALA A 31 37.21 -25.01 0.12
C ALA A 31 35.71 -24.90 0.40
N ILE A 32 35.11 -25.92 1.03
CA ILE A 32 33.69 -25.92 1.43
C ILE A 32 33.43 -24.81 2.43
N GLY A 33 34.30 -24.60 3.41
CA GLY A 33 34.14 -23.53 4.42
C GLY A 33 34.16 -22.12 3.81
N LEU A 34 35.04 -21.91 2.81
CA LEU A 34 35.09 -20.65 2.06
C LEU A 34 33.79 -20.43 1.22
N GLU A 35 33.36 -21.47 0.52
CA GLU A 35 32.13 -21.41 -0.29
C GLU A 35 30.93 -21.07 0.57
N GLN A 36 30.72 -21.77 1.70
CA GLN A 36 29.65 -21.49 2.64
C GLN A 36 29.73 -20.06 3.23
N SER A 37 30.96 -19.58 3.47
CA SER A 37 31.15 -18.22 4.00
C SER A 37 30.77 -17.15 2.97
N VAL A 38 31.09 -17.35 1.71
CA VAL A 38 30.71 -16.44 0.61
C VAL A 38 29.21 -16.46 0.41
N GLU A 39 28.59 -17.65 0.42
CA GLU A 39 27.15 -17.81 0.29
C GLU A 39 26.40 -17.11 1.45
N ALA A 40 26.85 -17.30 2.69
CA ALA A 40 26.28 -16.66 3.85
C ALA A 40 26.36 -15.12 3.78
N LEU A 41 27.50 -14.57 3.29
CA LEU A 41 27.63 -13.13 3.06
C LEU A 41 26.69 -12.62 1.96
N HIS A 42 26.53 -13.38 0.89
CA HIS A 42 25.62 -13.05 -0.20
C HIS A 42 24.16 -13.03 0.27
N HIS A 43 23.71 -14.07 0.98
CA HIS A 43 22.38 -14.15 1.56
C HIS A 43 22.12 -13.00 2.55
N ARG A 44 23.11 -12.65 3.38
CA ARG A 44 22.98 -11.51 4.30
C ARG A 44 22.79 -10.19 3.55
N HIS A 45 23.54 -9.97 2.48
CA HIS A 45 23.40 -8.78 1.65
C HIS A 45 22.02 -8.72 0.98
N GLN A 46 21.57 -9.80 0.37
CA GLN A 46 20.24 -9.90 -0.25
C GLN A 46 19.11 -9.66 0.76
N ARG A 47 19.24 -10.21 1.97
CA ARG A 47 18.28 -9.97 3.04
C ARG A 47 18.20 -8.50 3.40
N HIS A 48 19.32 -7.82 3.63
CA HIS A 48 19.33 -6.39 3.96
C HIS A 48 18.75 -5.54 2.84
N GLN A 49 19.02 -5.90 1.59
CA GLN A 49 18.42 -5.21 0.46
C GLN A 49 16.91 -5.39 0.44
N LEU A 50 16.41 -6.63 0.60
CA LEU A 50 14.99 -6.90 0.67
C LEU A 50 14.29 -6.13 1.80
N GLU A 51 14.90 -6.11 3.01
CA GLU A 51 14.37 -5.33 4.14
C GLU A 51 14.30 -3.83 3.83
N ALA A 52 15.31 -3.27 3.17
CA ALA A 52 15.33 -1.87 2.74
C ALA A 52 14.27 -1.56 1.68
N ASP A 53 14.09 -2.45 0.72
CA ASP A 53 13.11 -2.29 -0.37
C ASP A 53 11.68 -2.39 0.17
N LEU A 54 11.38 -3.34 1.06
CA LEU A 54 10.09 -3.47 1.74
C LEU A 54 9.79 -2.24 2.62
N ARG A 55 10.81 -1.69 3.28
CA ARG A 55 10.67 -0.46 4.06
C ARG A 55 10.32 0.73 3.15
N THR A 56 10.98 0.85 2.03
CA THR A 56 10.73 1.91 1.04
C THR A 56 9.33 1.80 0.47
N GLU A 57 8.86 0.58 0.18
CA GLU A 57 7.50 0.32 -0.26
C GLU A 57 6.47 0.73 0.81
N GLY A 58 6.70 0.40 2.09
CA GLY A 58 5.85 0.81 3.21
C GLY A 58 5.78 2.32 3.39
N LEU A 59 6.91 3.05 3.28
CA LEU A 59 6.93 4.51 3.32
C LEU A 59 6.09 5.12 2.18
N ARG A 60 6.20 4.56 0.99
CA ARG A 60 5.38 4.96 -0.15
C ARG A 60 3.89 4.73 0.12
N ASN A 61 3.53 3.59 0.71
CA ASN A 61 2.16 3.25 1.04
C ASN A 61 1.55 4.18 2.10
N ILE A 62 2.33 4.62 3.09
CA ILE A 62 1.91 5.65 4.05
C ILE A 62 1.53 6.95 3.31
N ASN A 63 2.39 7.42 2.40
CA ASN A 63 2.13 8.64 1.64
C ASN A 63 0.90 8.49 0.74
N ILE A 64 0.73 7.33 0.09
CA ILE A 64 -0.46 7.01 -0.72
C ILE A 64 -1.72 7.01 0.14
N ALA A 65 -1.70 6.37 1.30
CA ALA A 65 -2.84 6.32 2.21
C ALA A 65 -3.24 7.74 2.67
N LEU A 66 -2.26 8.56 3.05
CA LEU A 66 -2.50 9.95 3.43
C LEU A 66 -3.10 10.78 2.29
N GLN A 67 -2.54 10.68 1.09
CA GLN A 67 -3.09 11.35 -0.08
C GLN A 67 -4.54 10.92 -0.34
N ASN A 68 -4.83 9.63 -0.26
CA ASN A 68 -6.17 9.10 -0.46
C ASN A 68 -7.15 9.55 0.64
N ILE A 69 -6.71 9.69 1.90
CA ILE A 69 -7.52 10.26 3.00
C ILE A 69 -7.92 11.68 2.64
N LEU A 70 -6.96 12.55 2.34
CA LEU A 70 -7.22 13.96 2.02
C LEU A 70 -8.15 14.14 0.81
N VAL A 71 -7.96 13.32 -0.22
CA VAL A 71 -8.84 13.32 -1.40
C VAL A 71 -10.26 12.90 -1.03
N SER A 72 -10.40 11.86 -0.21
CA SER A 72 -11.71 11.36 0.20
C SER A 72 -12.42 12.29 1.18
N GLU A 73 -11.69 12.99 2.07
CA GLU A 73 -12.24 14.05 2.94
C GLU A 73 -12.84 15.19 2.10
N ASN A 74 -12.08 15.72 1.16
CA ASN A 74 -12.55 16.79 0.29
C ASN A 74 -13.79 16.36 -0.50
N ARG A 75 -13.83 15.13 -0.98
CA ARG A 75 -14.97 14.60 -1.72
C ARG A 75 -16.20 14.47 -0.80
N ARG A 76 -16.04 13.82 0.37
CA ARG A 76 -17.11 13.66 1.35
C ARG A 76 -17.74 14.98 1.74
N ASP A 77 -16.92 15.99 2.04
CA ASP A 77 -17.40 17.29 2.52
C ASP A 77 -18.18 18.04 1.43
N LEU A 78 -17.74 17.93 0.18
CA LEU A 78 -18.45 18.50 -0.96
C LEU A 78 -19.77 17.76 -1.25
N ASP A 79 -19.74 16.44 -1.25
CA ASP A 79 -20.94 15.63 -1.46
C ASP A 79 -21.94 15.82 -0.31
N ALA A 80 -21.47 15.98 0.94
CA ALA A 80 -22.32 16.29 2.08
C ALA A 80 -23.00 17.65 1.95
N ALA A 81 -22.29 18.69 1.51
CA ALA A 81 -22.87 20.00 1.25
C ALA A 81 -23.93 19.95 0.15
N GLN A 82 -23.66 19.22 -0.93
CA GLN A 82 -24.59 19.03 -2.04
C GLN A 82 -25.83 18.21 -1.62
N PHE A 83 -25.62 17.14 -0.87
CA PHE A 83 -26.70 16.31 -0.34
C PHE A 83 -27.63 17.12 0.58
N ALA A 84 -27.06 17.94 1.46
CA ALA A 84 -27.83 18.84 2.33
C ALA A 84 -28.67 19.83 1.52
N GLU A 85 -28.15 20.40 0.44
CA GLU A 85 -28.90 21.30 -0.43
C GLU A 85 -30.01 20.57 -1.20
N LEU A 86 -29.75 19.38 -1.71
CA LEU A 86 -30.77 18.56 -2.38
C LEU A 86 -31.90 18.18 -1.42
N LEU A 87 -31.59 17.84 -0.16
CA LEU A 87 -32.60 17.57 0.87
C LEU A 87 -33.45 18.82 1.19
N ARG A 88 -32.80 19.96 1.38
CA ARG A 88 -33.47 21.24 1.67
C ARG A 88 -34.40 21.64 0.52
N ALA A 89 -33.93 21.51 -0.71
CA ALA A 89 -34.70 21.78 -1.90
C ALA A 89 -35.96 20.88 -2.00
N ALA A 90 -35.77 19.56 -1.72
CA ALA A 90 -36.87 18.61 -1.71
C ALA A 90 -37.92 18.95 -0.64
N GLN A 91 -37.49 19.33 0.59
CA GLN A 91 -38.40 19.75 1.67
C GLN A 91 -39.17 21.03 1.32
N GLN A 92 -38.59 21.93 0.57
CA GLN A 92 -39.20 23.19 0.12
C GLN A 92 -39.98 23.04 -1.20
N HIS A 93 -40.09 21.85 -1.75
CA HIS A 93 -40.75 21.57 -3.03
C HIS A 93 -40.21 22.45 -4.18
N ARG A 94 -38.93 22.76 -4.16
CA ARG A 94 -38.23 23.51 -5.23
C ARG A 94 -37.14 22.67 -5.88
N THR A 95 -36.84 22.99 -7.12
CA THR A 95 -35.66 22.41 -7.81
C THR A 95 -34.47 23.33 -7.54
N PRO A 96 -33.32 22.80 -7.06
CA PRO A 96 -32.12 23.62 -6.97
C PRO A 96 -31.64 24.04 -8.36
N ALA A 97 -31.18 25.28 -8.52
CA ALA A 97 -30.82 25.82 -9.83
C ALA A 97 -29.54 25.17 -10.40
N SER A 98 -28.60 24.80 -9.55
CA SER A 98 -27.37 24.16 -9.99
C SER A 98 -26.75 23.31 -8.88
N LEU A 99 -26.05 22.28 -9.29
CA LEU A 99 -25.09 21.53 -8.46
C LEU A 99 -23.69 21.79 -8.99
N ILE A 100 -22.80 22.19 -8.10
CA ILE A 100 -21.36 22.22 -8.38
C ILE A 100 -20.77 21.09 -7.58
N LEU A 101 -20.68 19.91 -8.18
CA LEU A 101 -19.96 18.80 -7.58
C LEU A 101 -18.47 19.06 -7.72
N ALA A 102 -17.73 18.68 -6.69
CA ALA A 102 -16.30 18.91 -6.49
C ALA A 102 -15.46 19.15 -7.76
N ARG A 103 -14.82 20.30 -7.79
CA ARG A 103 -14.22 20.91 -8.99
C ARG A 103 -12.86 20.32 -9.42
N ASN A 104 -12.31 19.34 -8.75
CA ASN A 104 -10.94 18.87 -9.05
C ASN A 104 -10.94 17.45 -9.60
N SER A 105 -10.88 17.33 -10.93
CA SER A 105 -10.67 16.05 -11.61
C SER A 105 -9.36 15.34 -11.20
N GLU A 106 -8.36 16.07 -10.74
CA GLU A 106 -7.12 15.48 -10.19
C GLU A 106 -7.28 14.96 -8.76
N ALA A 107 -8.19 15.54 -7.98
CA ALA A 107 -8.46 15.16 -6.59
C ALA A 107 -9.17 13.80 -6.45
N TYR A 108 -9.69 13.22 -7.54
CA TYR A 108 -10.44 11.95 -7.51
C TYR A 108 -9.63 10.74 -7.94
N ARG A 109 -8.36 10.92 -8.20
CA ARG A 109 -7.51 9.80 -8.59
C ARG A 109 -7.07 9.04 -7.36
N TYR A 110 -7.87 8.06 -6.97
CA TYR A 110 -7.47 7.09 -5.98
C TYR A 110 -6.18 6.38 -6.44
N VAL A 111 -5.14 6.44 -5.62
CA VAL A 111 -3.87 5.79 -5.89
C VAL A 111 -3.83 4.45 -5.16
N LYS A 112 -3.61 3.37 -5.91
CA LYS A 112 -3.48 2.03 -5.31
C LYS A 112 -2.17 1.92 -4.53
N PRO A 113 -2.17 1.31 -3.33
CA PRO A 113 -0.96 0.97 -2.61
C PRO A 113 -0.03 0.09 -3.45
N ALA A 114 1.26 0.25 -3.27
CA ALA A 114 2.27 -0.56 -3.93
C ALA A 114 2.50 -1.86 -3.16
N TYR A 115 2.65 -2.96 -3.89
CA TYR A 115 3.03 -4.28 -3.34
C TYR A 115 3.94 -5.06 -4.32
N ALA A 116 4.65 -4.32 -5.17
CA ALA A 116 5.50 -4.92 -6.20
C ALA A 116 6.73 -5.61 -5.59
N VAL A 117 7.37 -4.99 -4.59
CA VAL A 117 8.53 -5.57 -3.89
C VAL A 117 8.13 -6.87 -3.21
N TRP A 118 7.01 -6.86 -2.49
CA TRP A 118 6.44 -8.04 -1.87
C TRP A 118 6.17 -9.16 -2.87
N THR A 119 5.50 -8.85 -3.98
CA THR A 119 5.15 -9.83 -5.02
C THR A 119 6.38 -10.47 -5.63
N VAL A 120 7.41 -9.66 -5.95
CA VAL A 120 8.67 -10.16 -6.49
C VAL A 120 9.38 -11.06 -5.46
N ALA A 121 9.41 -10.66 -4.19
CA ALA A 121 10.03 -11.45 -3.12
C ALA A 121 9.34 -12.82 -2.93
N GLN A 122 8.02 -12.87 -3.04
CA GLN A 122 7.27 -14.14 -3.02
C GLN A 122 7.62 -15.03 -4.21
N GLN A 123 7.65 -14.47 -5.42
CA GLN A 123 7.89 -15.22 -6.64
C GLN A 123 9.33 -15.71 -6.79
N SER A 124 10.29 -14.94 -6.28
CA SER A 124 11.72 -15.30 -6.32
C SER A 124 12.18 -16.20 -5.17
N GLY A 125 11.34 -16.43 -4.16
CA GLY A 125 11.71 -17.18 -2.95
C GLY A 125 12.62 -16.39 -2.00
N THR A 126 12.89 -15.11 -2.24
CA THR A 126 13.78 -14.31 -1.38
C THR A 126 13.19 -14.04 0.01
N LEU A 127 11.90 -14.28 0.21
CA LEU A 127 11.28 -14.24 1.55
C LEU A 127 11.89 -15.27 2.51
N ASP A 128 12.42 -16.38 2.00
CA ASP A 128 13.07 -17.42 2.81
C ASP A 128 14.39 -16.92 3.45
N LEU A 129 14.95 -15.81 2.96
CA LEU A 129 16.10 -15.15 3.55
C LEU A 129 15.76 -14.37 4.83
N LEU A 130 14.49 -14.03 5.03
CA LEU A 130 14.03 -13.34 6.24
C LEU A 130 13.90 -14.33 7.40
N PRO A 131 14.12 -13.87 8.66
CA PRO A 131 13.73 -14.64 9.83
C PRO A 131 12.24 -15.02 9.73
N ARG A 132 11.90 -16.24 10.13
CA ARG A 132 10.54 -16.77 9.99
C ARG A 132 9.46 -15.85 10.59
N ALA A 133 9.76 -15.21 11.72
CA ALA A 133 8.84 -14.27 12.37
C ALA A 133 8.60 -13.04 11.50
N ASP A 134 9.65 -12.49 10.86
CA ASP A 134 9.55 -11.32 9.98
C ASP A 134 8.83 -11.66 8.69
N ALA A 135 9.15 -12.79 8.07
CA ALA A 135 8.44 -13.27 6.87
C ALA A 135 6.95 -13.42 7.15
N GLN A 136 6.56 -14.05 8.28
CA GLN A 136 5.16 -14.19 8.67
C GLN A 136 4.48 -12.84 8.95
N ARG A 137 5.19 -11.88 9.55
CA ARG A 137 4.69 -10.52 9.77
C ARG A 137 4.36 -9.85 8.43
N TYR A 138 5.28 -9.87 7.48
CA TYR A 138 5.05 -9.31 6.15
C TYR A 138 3.91 -9.99 5.41
N VAL A 139 3.80 -11.32 5.45
CA VAL A 139 2.65 -12.06 4.88
C VAL A 139 1.33 -11.49 5.40
N ARG A 140 1.20 -11.29 6.72
CA ARG A 140 -0.04 -10.74 7.31
C ARG A 140 -0.31 -9.31 6.88
N VAL A 141 0.72 -8.45 6.91
CA VAL A 141 0.58 -7.04 6.49
C VAL A 141 0.12 -6.93 5.04
N TYR A 142 0.80 -7.62 4.14
CA TYR A 142 0.46 -7.55 2.72
C TYR A 142 -0.88 -8.22 2.39
N SER A 143 -1.31 -9.22 3.17
CA SER A 143 -2.67 -9.75 3.06
C SER A 143 -3.74 -8.69 3.41
N LEU A 144 -3.46 -7.86 4.43
CA LEU A 144 -4.35 -6.75 4.81
C LEU A 144 -4.31 -5.62 3.79
N VAL A 145 -3.14 -5.30 3.23
CA VAL A 145 -3.00 -4.33 2.12
C VAL A 145 -3.80 -4.79 0.91
N GLN A 146 -3.68 -6.07 0.53
CA GLN A 146 -4.45 -6.63 -0.58
C GLN A 146 -5.95 -6.55 -0.34
N MET A 147 -6.41 -6.95 0.86
CA MET A 147 -7.82 -6.83 1.24
C MET A 147 -8.32 -5.39 1.14
N ALA A 148 -7.50 -4.41 1.54
CA ALA A 148 -7.83 -3.00 1.43
C ALA A 148 -7.94 -2.55 -0.04
N VAL A 149 -7.00 -2.97 -0.89
CA VAL A 149 -7.03 -2.69 -2.34
C VAL A 149 -8.31 -3.24 -2.97
N ASP A 150 -8.67 -4.48 -2.66
CA ASP A 150 -9.87 -5.13 -3.20
C ASP A 150 -11.15 -4.40 -2.78
N ARG A 151 -11.19 -3.85 -1.56
CA ARG A 151 -12.34 -3.07 -1.07
C ARG A 151 -12.43 -1.67 -1.67
N LEU A 152 -11.34 -1.14 -2.20
CA LEU A 152 -11.29 0.19 -2.82
C LEU A 152 -11.62 0.18 -4.33
N GLU A 153 -11.62 -0.99 -4.96
CA GLU A 153 -12.07 -1.15 -6.38
C GLU A 153 -13.48 -0.61 -6.65
N PRO A 154 -14.49 -0.81 -5.77
CA PRO A 154 -15.84 -0.27 -5.97
C PRO A 154 -15.91 1.26 -6.09
N SER A 155 -14.92 2.01 -5.57
CA SER A 155 -14.90 3.48 -5.66
C SER A 155 -14.89 4.01 -7.08
N ASN A 156 -14.19 3.33 -7.99
CA ASN A 156 -14.16 3.70 -9.41
C ASN A 156 -15.50 3.42 -10.10
N ALA A 157 -16.17 2.33 -9.75
CA ALA A 157 -17.49 1.99 -10.29
C ALA A 157 -18.55 3.00 -9.82
N SER A 158 -18.49 3.43 -8.56
CA SER A 158 -19.37 4.47 -8.02
C SER A 158 -19.18 5.82 -8.74
N TYR A 159 -17.93 6.22 -8.99
CA TYR A 159 -17.66 7.44 -9.75
C TYR A 159 -18.27 7.39 -11.17
N GLN A 160 -18.14 6.25 -11.85
CA GLN A 160 -18.76 6.08 -13.18
C GLN A 160 -20.28 6.12 -13.11
N LYS A 161 -20.88 5.49 -12.10
CA LYS A 161 -22.32 5.53 -11.86
C LYS A 161 -22.79 6.96 -11.59
N ALA A 162 -22.12 7.69 -10.68
CA ALA A 162 -22.44 9.09 -10.37
C ALA A 162 -22.40 9.97 -11.63
N THR A 163 -21.37 9.81 -12.46
CA THR A 163 -21.26 10.54 -13.75
C THR A 163 -22.42 10.21 -14.68
N SER A 164 -22.80 8.93 -14.83
CA SER A 164 -23.89 8.53 -15.73
C SER A 164 -25.25 9.08 -15.29
N VAL A 165 -25.53 9.08 -13.98
CA VAL A 165 -26.78 9.62 -13.43
C VAL A 165 -26.86 11.14 -13.59
N MET A 166 -25.72 11.82 -13.65
CA MET A 166 -25.66 13.28 -13.84
C MET A 166 -25.72 13.74 -15.30
N LEU A 167 -25.59 12.83 -16.27
CA LEU A 167 -25.59 13.19 -17.72
C LEU A 167 -26.83 14.01 -18.15
N PRO A 168 -28.06 13.71 -17.68
CA PRO A 168 -29.24 14.52 -18.05
C PRO A 168 -29.13 16.00 -17.64
N ALA A 169 -28.32 16.31 -16.63
CA ALA A 169 -28.10 17.66 -16.13
C ALA A 169 -26.97 18.44 -16.86
N VAL A 170 -26.39 17.88 -17.91
CA VAL A 170 -25.35 18.57 -18.70
C VAL A 170 -26.00 19.55 -19.65
N ALA A 171 -25.78 20.85 -19.42
CA ALA A 171 -26.41 21.92 -20.22
C ALA A 171 -25.69 22.19 -21.53
N ASP A 172 -24.37 22.10 -21.55
CA ASP A 172 -23.58 22.42 -22.76
C ASP A 172 -23.30 21.16 -23.58
N THR A 173 -24.21 20.91 -24.54
CA THR A 173 -24.10 19.80 -25.49
C THR A 173 -23.78 20.28 -26.92
N THR A 174 -23.35 21.54 -27.08
CA THR A 174 -23.10 22.15 -28.37
C THR A 174 -21.94 21.48 -29.12
N SER A 175 -21.00 20.91 -28.43
CA SER A 175 -19.92 20.10 -29.01
C SER A 175 -19.49 18.99 -28.03
N ALA A 176 -18.85 17.93 -28.55
CA ALA A 176 -18.29 16.88 -27.72
C ALA A 176 -17.25 17.41 -26.72
N GLN A 177 -16.48 18.42 -27.11
CA GLN A 177 -15.49 19.05 -26.23
C GLN A 177 -16.16 19.85 -25.09
N ALA A 178 -17.22 20.60 -25.37
CA ALA A 178 -17.99 21.33 -24.38
C ALA A 178 -18.66 20.38 -23.39
N PHE A 179 -19.30 19.32 -23.89
CA PHE A 179 -19.89 18.25 -23.09
C PHE A 179 -18.87 17.62 -22.15
N VAL A 180 -17.74 17.13 -22.68
CA VAL A 180 -16.69 16.48 -21.88
C VAL A 180 -16.11 17.46 -20.85
N ARG A 181 -15.91 18.72 -21.22
CA ARG A 181 -15.42 19.75 -20.28
C ARG A 181 -16.40 19.95 -19.13
N GLN A 182 -17.69 20.08 -19.40
CA GLN A 182 -18.71 20.29 -18.38
C GLN A 182 -18.83 19.07 -17.43
N VAL A 183 -18.83 17.86 -17.99
CA VAL A 183 -18.79 16.63 -17.18
C VAL A 183 -17.54 16.55 -16.31
N ASN A 184 -16.36 16.85 -16.86
CA ASN A 184 -15.11 16.84 -16.09
C ASN A 184 -15.03 17.94 -15.02
N GLN A 185 -15.65 19.10 -15.29
CA GLN A 185 -15.78 20.20 -14.33
C GLN A 185 -16.90 19.95 -13.32
N ARG A 186 -17.69 18.88 -13.51
CA ARG A 186 -18.85 18.53 -12.65
C ARG A 186 -19.81 19.70 -12.45
N GLN A 187 -20.08 20.43 -13.51
CA GLN A 187 -21.04 21.54 -13.55
C GLN A 187 -22.35 21.03 -14.15
N TYR A 188 -23.37 20.95 -13.32
CA TYR A 188 -24.67 20.39 -13.68
C TYR A 188 -25.78 21.42 -13.45
N ASP A 189 -26.69 21.51 -14.41
CA ASP A 189 -27.90 22.34 -14.33
C ASP A 189 -29.10 21.46 -13.99
N LEU A 190 -29.54 21.50 -12.74
CA LEU A 190 -30.63 20.67 -12.26
C LEU A 190 -32.01 21.11 -12.74
N SER A 191 -32.12 22.30 -13.36
CA SER A 191 -33.36 22.73 -14.00
C SER A 191 -33.72 21.90 -15.22
N LEU A 192 -32.76 21.16 -15.78
CA LEU A 192 -32.93 20.29 -16.94
C LEU A 192 -33.48 18.90 -16.59
N VAL A 193 -33.49 18.53 -15.32
CA VAL A 193 -33.86 17.17 -14.87
C VAL A 193 -35.30 17.14 -14.33
N ASN A 194 -35.97 16.01 -14.53
CA ASN A 194 -37.29 15.81 -13.96
C ASN A 194 -37.22 15.37 -12.49
N PRO A 195 -38.34 15.35 -11.74
CA PRO A 195 -38.37 14.98 -10.32
C PRO A 195 -37.85 13.56 -10.00
N ALA A 196 -38.02 12.58 -10.92
CA ALA A 196 -37.52 11.23 -10.72
C ALA A 196 -35.99 11.20 -10.83
N GLU A 197 -35.44 11.81 -11.89
CA GLU A 197 -34.00 11.98 -12.08
C GLU A 197 -33.36 12.73 -10.91
N LEU A 198 -34.03 13.75 -10.35
CA LEU A 198 -33.53 14.47 -9.20
C LEU A 198 -33.46 13.58 -7.95
N GLN A 199 -34.38 12.63 -7.79
CA GLN A 199 -34.33 11.64 -6.72
C GLN A 199 -33.13 10.69 -6.91
N ASP A 200 -32.86 10.24 -8.13
CA ASP A 200 -31.72 9.38 -8.46
C ASP A 200 -30.39 10.11 -8.23
N ILE A 201 -30.30 11.39 -8.63
CA ILE A 201 -29.15 12.25 -8.37
C ILE A 201 -28.89 12.34 -6.86
N ARG A 202 -29.93 12.60 -6.05
CA ARG A 202 -29.80 12.68 -4.60
C ARG A 202 -29.32 11.37 -3.98
N ALA A 203 -29.89 10.24 -4.39
CA ALA A 203 -29.46 8.93 -3.92
C ALA A 203 -27.99 8.66 -4.26
N THR A 204 -27.58 9.00 -5.49
CA THR A 204 -26.21 8.83 -5.95
C THR A 204 -25.20 9.70 -5.21
N VAL A 205 -25.54 10.96 -4.89
CA VAL A 205 -24.69 11.82 -4.07
C VAL A 205 -24.54 11.25 -2.65
N GLY A 206 -25.63 10.71 -2.08
CA GLY A 206 -25.59 10.03 -0.78
C GLY A 206 -24.71 8.79 -0.78
N ASP A 207 -24.81 7.97 -1.82
CA ASP A 207 -23.97 6.79 -2.01
C ASP A 207 -22.47 7.19 -2.15
N ASP A 208 -22.17 8.24 -2.91
CA ASP A 208 -20.82 8.77 -3.10
C ASP A 208 -20.19 9.26 -1.79
N MET A 209 -20.99 9.93 -0.96
CA MET A 209 -20.56 10.36 0.37
C MET A 209 -20.23 9.16 1.27
N ALA A 210 -21.09 8.13 1.31
CA ALA A 210 -20.86 6.93 2.09
C ALA A 210 -19.61 6.16 1.62
N ILE A 211 -19.36 6.10 0.31
CA ILE A 211 -18.16 5.49 -0.26
C ILE A 211 -16.91 6.30 0.11
N SER A 212 -16.99 7.63 0.13
CA SER A 212 -15.88 8.47 0.56
C SER A 212 -15.52 8.21 2.02
N GLU A 213 -16.49 8.06 2.91
CA GLU A 213 -16.25 7.67 4.31
C GLU A 213 -15.62 6.27 4.42
N GLN A 214 -16.08 5.31 3.63
CA GLN A 214 -15.50 3.96 3.60
C GLN A 214 -14.04 4.00 3.11
N ASN A 215 -13.75 4.83 2.11
CA ASN A 215 -12.39 5.02 1.59
C ASN A 215 -11.48 5.64 2.65
N ILE A 216 -11.95 6.65 3.40
CA ILE A 216 -11.23 7.23 4.52
C ILE A 216 -10.89 6.15 5.55
N ASN A 217 -11.89 5.40 6.00
CA ASN A 217 -11.69 4.33 6.98
C ASN A 217 -10.62 3.33 6.54
N MET A 218 -10.67 2.92 5.26
CA MET A 218 -9.74 1.94 4.72
C MET A 218 -8.32 2.51 4.60
N ASN A 219 -8.18 3.78 4.22
CA ASN A 219 -6.86 4.39 4.12
C ASN A 219 -6.27 4.73 5.49
N VAL A 220 -7.07 5.09 6.49
CA VAL A 220 -6.61 5.22 7.90
C VAL A 220 -6.16 3.86 8.44
N PHE A 221 -6.87 2.78 8.11
CA PHE A 221 -6.46 1.42 8.42
C PHE A 221 -5.09 1.08 7.80
N LEU A 222 -4.91 1.34 6.49
CA LEU A 222 -3.63 1.13 5.80
C LEU A 222 -2.51 1.96 6.39
N TYR A 223 -2.78 3.22 6.69
CA TYR A 223 -1.84 4.11 7.35
C TYR A 223 -1.37 3.53 8.69
N GLY A 224 -2.30 3.09 9.53
CA GLY A 224 -2.01 2.54 10.85
C GLY A 224 -1.17 1.26 10.80
N ILE A 225 -1.46 0.35 9.87
CA ILE A 225 -0.70 -0.91 9.76
C ILE A 225 0.72 -0.68 9.22
N GLU A 226 0.87 0.14 8.18
CA GLU A 226 2.19 0.46 7.62
C GLU A 226 3.03 1.24 8.64
N TRP A 227 2.41 2.17 9.36
CA TRP A 227 3.06 2.90 10.44
C TRP A 227 3.59 1.97 11.54
N ALA A 228 2.77 1.02 12.00
CA ALA A 228 3.15 0.04 13.03
C ALA A 228 4.36 -0.78 12.59
N VAL A 229 4.34 -1.28 11.34
CA VAL A 229 5.44 -2.10 10.79
C VAL A 229 6.73 -1.31 10.69
N LEU A 230 6.67 -0.08 10.17
CA LEU A 230 7.83 0.79 10.01
C LEU A 230 8.45 1.23 11.35
N HIS A 231 7.66 1.22 12.44
CA HIS A 231 8.12 1.48 13.80
C HIS A 231 8.46 0.20 14.60
N GLY A 232 8.65 -0.92 13.90
CA GLY A 232 9.17 -2.14 14.51
C GLY A 232 8.17 -2.96 15.31
N SER A 233 6.87 -2.81 15.05
CA SER A 233 5.87 -3.70 15.65
C SER A 233 6.17 -5.16 15.31
N THR A 234 6.25 -6.00 16.34
CA THR A 234 6.62 -7.43 16.22
C THR A 234 5.45 -8.37 16.45
N SER A 235 4.29 -7.86 16.88
CA SER A 235 3.13 -8.71 17.18
C SER A 235 1.85 -8.22 16.53
N ASP A 236 0.95 -9.17 16.24
CA ASP A 236 -0.38 -8.87 15.70
C ASP A 236 -1.20 -8.00 16.67
N GLU A 237 -1.02 -8.19 17.97
CA GLU A 237 -1.71 -7.39 18.99
C GLU A 237 -1.27 -5.92 18.91
N GLN A 238 0.02 -5.65 18.76
CA GLN A 238 0.52 -4.28 18.58
C GLN A 238 0.00 -3.66 17.29
N ASN A 239 -0.01 -4.41 16.20
CA ASN A 239 -0.56 -3.94 14.92
C ASN A 239 -2.03 -3.58 15.05
N ILE A 240 -2.83 -4.46 15.64
CA ILE A 240 -4.27 -4.26 15.85
C ILE A 240 -4.51 -3.02 16.74
N ARG A 241 -3.79 -2.91 17.85
CA ARG A 241 -3.90 -1.73 18.75
C ARG A 241 -3.57 -0.44 18.02
N THR A 242 -2.49 -0.41 17.24
CA THR A 242 -2.09 0.78 16.47
C THR A 242 -3.13 1.15 15.43
N ILE A 243 -3.71 0.17 14.73
CA ILE A 243 -4.76 0.40 13.74
C ILE A 243 -6.00 1.03 14.40
N TYR A 244 -6.50 0.42 15.50
CA TYR A 244 -7.67 0.96 16.21
C TYR A 244 -7.41 2.34 16.79
N ASP A 245 -6.21 2.58 17.30
CA ASP A 245 -5.82 3.87 17.84
C ASP A 245 -5.71 4.93 16.74
N ALA A 246 -5.16 4.59 15.58
CA ALA A 246 -5.13 5.48 14.42
C ALA A 246 -6.54 5.83 13.93
N GLN A 247 -7.43 4.83 13.80
CA GLN A 247 -8.82 5.05 13.44
C GLN A 247 -9.56 5.92 14.46
N SER A 248 -9.43 5.60 15.75
CA SER A 248 -10.04 6.39 16.82
C SER A 248 -9.54 7.84 16.83
N THR A 249 -8.22 8.04 16.66
CA THR A 249 -7.61 9.36 16.62
C THR A 249 -8.12 10.17 15.42
N TYR A 250 -8.18 9.54 14.25
CA TYR A 250 -8.72 10.18 13.07
C TYR A 250 -10.17 10.63 13.25
N TRP A 251 -11.05 9.75 13.75
CA TRP A 251 -12.48 10.08 13.92
C TRP A 251 -12.75 11.10 15.01
N GLN A 252 -11.81 11.34 15.93
CA GLN A 252 -11.90 12.38 16.96
C GLN A 252 -11.40 13.76 16.48
N GLY A 253 -10.43 13.81 15.60
CA GLY A 253 -9.78 15.06 15.25
C GLY A 253 -9.25 15.17 13.81
N GLY A 254 -9.65 14.26 12.91
CA GLY A 254 -9.30 14.30 11.49
C GLY A 254 -7.84 13.97 11.20
N THR A 255 -7.43 14.31 9.99
CA THR A 255 -6.07 14.09 9.50
C THR A 255 -5.02 14.79 10.35
N ASP A 256 -5.28 15.99 10.86
CA ASP A 256 -4.32 16.72 11.70
C ASP A 256 -4.02 15.97 13.01
N ALA A 257 -5.06 15.44 13.67
CA ALA A 257 -4.89 14.64 14.88
C ALA A 257 -4.15 13.32 14.59
N LEU A 258 -4.46 12.67 13.46
CA LEU A 258 -3.77 11.48 13.01
C LEU A 258 -2.26 11.75 12.84
N LEU A 259 -1.90 12.80 12.12
CA LEU A 259 -0.49 13.16 11.86
C LEU A 259 0.25 13.62 13.12
N ALA A 260 -0.43 14.29 14.05
CA ALA A 260 0.17 14.70 15.32
C ALA A 260 0.56 13.50 16.19
N LYS A 261 -0.23 12.43 16.17
CA LYS A 261 0.01 11.22 16.98
C LYS A 261 0.83 10.16 16.27
N PHE A 262 0.65 10.04 14.97
CA PHE A 262 1.30 9.07 14.09
C PHE A 262 2.03 9.80 12.96
N PRO A 263 3.11 10.54 13.23
CA PRO A 263 3.84 11.25 12.19
C PRO A 263 4.43 10.25 11.20
N PRO A 264 4.42 10.56 9.88
CA PRO A 264 5.04 9.69 8.89
C PRO A 264 6.54 9.58 9.19
N PRO A 265 7.13 8.37 9.15
CA PRO A 265 8.55 8.20 9.39
C PRO A 265 9.37 8.96 8.35
N SER A 266 10.45 9.60 8.77
CA SER A 266 11.37 10.24 7.83
C SER A 266 12.17 9.18 7.05
N GLU A 267 12.54 9.48 5.81
CA GLU A 267 13.38 8.59 4.98
C GLU A 267 14.73 8.27 5.66
N SER A 268 15.22 9.18 6.52
CA SER A 268 16.45 9.03 7.27
C SER A 268 16.31 8.28 8.60
N SER A 269 15.10 7.86 8.98
CA SER A 269 14.91 7.09 10.22
C SER A 269 15.62 5.73 10.10
N PRO A 270 16.50 5.36 11.04
CA PRO A 270 17.19 4.07 10.99
C PRO A 270 16.18 2.94 11.02
N SER A 271 16.46 1.89 10.24
CA SER A 271 15.70 0.64 10.32
C SER A 271 15.69 0.15 11.76
N PRO A 272 14.55 -0.29 12.31
CA PRO A 272 14.54 -0.89 13.63
C PRO A 272 15.59 -2.00 13.69
N ALA A 273 16.39 -2.01 14.76
CA ALA A 273 17.44 -3.00 14.93
C ALA A 273 16.83 -4.41 14.80
N PRO A 274 17.48 -5.34 14.09
CA PRO A 274 17.01 -6.71 14.00
C PRO A 274 16.86 -7.26 15.43
N ALA A 275 15.74 -7.92 15.69
CA ALA A 275 15.54 -8.61 16.94
C ALA A 275 16.78 -9.49 17.19
N THR A 276 17.49 -9.24 18.27
CA THR A 276 18.64 -10.05 18.66
C THR A 276 18.12 -11.48 18.86
N ASP A 277 18.51 -12.38 17.96
CA ASP A 277 18.36 -13.82 18.17
C ASP A 277 19.09 -14.16 19.48
N THR A 278 18.37 -14.15 20.60
CA THR A 278 18.78 -14.83 21.80
C THR A 278 18.61 -16.31 21.51
N ALA A 279 19.69 -16.89 20.97
CA ALA A 279 19.84 -18.32 20.89
C ALA A 279 19.70 -18.94 22.30
N HIS A 280 18.67 -19.75 22.48
CA HIS A 280 18.56 -20.77 23.52
C HIS A 280 18.43 -22.12 22.87
#